data_b0d7150380dc87717f2698efbcdd7e91
#
_entry.id   b0d7150380dc87717f2698efbcdd7e91
#
_cell.length_a   1.000
_cell.length_b   1.000
_cell.length_c   1.000
_cell.angle_alpha   90.00
_cell.angle_beta   90.00
_cell.angle_gamma   90.00
#
_symmetry.space_group_name_H-M   'P 1'
#
loop_
_entity.id
_entity.type
_entity.pdbx_description
1 polymer ?
#
loop_
_entity_poly.entity_id
_entity_poly.type
_entity_poly.pdbx_seq_one_letter_code
_entity_poly.pdbx_strand_id
1 'polypeptide(L)'
;MFKKKFLDLAASLSLSSNKQERIGAVITNRNRLISWGVSLKKTHPIQEKYNKIRFAKNAGEPGIDIAHIHAEIDALNRSKFKNLKGHTIYIYRESMTGDLRMCRPCKGCMQALIDRGIKKVIYTTPNGVAVERII
;
A
#
# COMPACT_ATOMS: atom_id res chain seq x y z
N MET A 1 -12.43 -8.80 -9.80
CA MET A 1 -13.49 -7.95 -9.27
C MET A 1 -13.15 -7.38 -7.92
N PHE A 2 -13.63 -6.19 -7.63
CA PHE A 2 -13.37 -5.51 -6.38
C PHE A 2 -14.63 -4.84 -5.85
N LYS A 3 -14.62 -4.47 -4.58
CA LYS A 3 -15.73 -3.79 -3.93
C LYS A 3 -15.44 -2.30 -3.82
N LYS A 4 -16.24 -1.50 -4.49
CA LYS A 4 -16.05 -0.04 -4.55
C LYS A 4 -15.99 0.60 -3.16
N LYS A 5 -16.77 0.10 -2.19
CA LYS A 5 -16.78 0.66 -0.84
C LYS A 5 -15.40 0.66 -0.16
N PHE A 6 -14.58 -0.36 -0.41
CA PHE A 6 -13.25 -0.45 0.17
C PHE A 6 -12.26 0.47 -0.57
N LEU A 7 -12.43 0.62 -1.87
CA LEU A 7 -11.64 1.58 -2.62
C LEU A 7 -11.97 3.02 -2.19
N ASP A 8 -13.24 3.31 -1.97
CA ASP A 8 -13.70 4.62 -1.48
C ASP A 8 -13.14 4.90 -0.07
N LEU A 9 -13.07 3.87 0.78
CA LEU A 9 -12.45 4.01 2.10
C LEU A 9 -10.96 4.33 1.98
N ALA A 10 -10.24 3.65 1.10
CA ALA A 10 -8.83 3.94 0.83
C ALA A 10 -8.66 5.38 0.34
N ALA A 11 -9.56 5.85 -0.52
CA ALA A 11 -9.56 7.22 -1.00
C ALA A 11 -9.72 8.22 0.16
N SER A 12 -10.67 7.98 1.05
CA SER A 12 -10.89 8.84 2.22
C SER A 12 -9.66 8.86 3.13
N LEU A 13 -9.04 7.70 3.36
CA LEU A 13 -7.85 7.58 4.19
C LEU A 13 -6.65 8.32 3.58
N SER A 14 -6.52 8.33 2.25
CA SER A 14 -5.42 9.01 1.58
C SER A 14 -5.37 10.51 1.93
N LEU A 15 -6.51 11.12 2.21
CA LEU A 15 -6.59 12.53 2.58
C LEU A 15 -5.95 12.83 3.94
N SER A 16 -5.78 11.83 4.80
CA SER A 16 -5.14 12.01 6.11
C SER A 16 -3.62 11.85 6.06
N SER A 17 -3.04 11.54 4.91
CA SER A 17 -1.60 11.46 4.75
C SER A 17 -0.96 12.85 4.87
N ASN A 18 0.19 12.92 5.55
CA ASN A 18 0.99 14.15 5.66
C ASN A 18 2.10 14.22 4.61
N LYS A 19 2.10 13.31 3.64
CA LYS A 19 3.04 13.33 2.52
C LYS A 19 2.44 14.10 1.34
N GLN A 20 3.32 14.55 0.44
CA GLN A 20 2.89 15.10 -0.85
C GLN A 20 2.20 14.02 -1.69
N GLU A 21 2.72 12.81 -1.67
CA GLU A 21 2.10 11.64 -2.31
C GLU A 21 1.17 10.97 -1.29
N ARG A 22 -0.09 11.35 -1.32
CA ARG A 22 -1.08 10.84 -0.38
C ARG A 22 -1.64 9.52 -0.88
N ILE A 23 -1.34 8.45 -0.15
CA ILE A 23 -1.79 7.10 -0.48
C ILE A 23 -2.52 6.52 0.72
N GLY A 24 -3.67 5.92 0.47
CA GLY A 24 -4.43 5.16 1.46
C GLY A 24 -4.47 3.69 1.07
N ALA A 25 -4.47 2.81 2.07
CA ALA A 25 -4.53 1.37 1.87
C ALA A 25 -5.52 0.74 2.84
N VAL A 26 -6.26 -0.27 2.37
CA VAL A 26 -7.25 -1.00 3.16
C VAL A 26 -7.06 -2.49 2.92
N ILE A 27 -6.89 -3.26 3.99
CA ILE A 27 -6.81 -4.72 3.92
C ILE A 27 -8.15 -5.30 4.30
N THR A 28 -8.66 -6.22 3.49
CA THR A 28 -9.96 -6.84 3.70
C THR A 28 -9.87 -8.36 3.63
N ASN A 29 -10.79 -9.03 4.30
CA ASN A 29 -11.03 -10.46 4.14
C ASN A 29 -12.49 -10.64 3.77
N ARG A 30 -12.73 -11.02 2.52
CA ARG A 30 -14.10 -11.09 1.96
C ARG A 30 -14.77 -9.71 2.09
N ASN A 31 -15.82 -9.60 2.91
CA ASN A 31 -16.57 -8.35 3.06
C ASN A 31 -16.24 -7.63 4.38
N ARG A 32 -15.12 -7.97 5.03
CA ARG A 32 -14.74 -7.41 6.33
C ARG A 32 -13.48 -6.57 6.21
N LEU A 33 -13.50 -5.40 6.83
CA LEU A 33 -12.31 -4.58 7.01
C LEU A 33 -11.42 -5.23 8.07
N ILE A 34 -10.16 -5.47 7.72
CA ILE A 34 -9.17 -6.07 8.62
C ILE A 34 -8.22 -5.01 9.16
N SER A 35 -7.71 -4.15 8.28
CA SER A 35 -6.73 -3.14 8.66
C SER A 35 -6.70 -2.02 7.62
N TRP A 36 -6.03 -0.93 7.97
CA TRP A 36 -5.89 0.22 7.09
C TRP A 36 -4.53 0.87 7.33
N GLY A 37 -4.10 1.69 6.38
CA GLY A 37 -2.85 2.42 6.50
C GLY A 37 -2.82 3.64 5.59
N VAL A 38 -1.93 4.55 5.88
CA VAL A 38 -1.69 5.75 5.08
C VAL A 38 -0.20 6.00 4.97
N SER A 39 0.20 6.61 3.84
CA SER A 39 1.59 7.04 3.68
C SER A 39 1.89 8.19 4.64
N LEU A 40 2.98 8.10 5.39
CA LEU A 40 3.32 9.08 6.43
C LEU A 40 4.79 9.43 6.39
N LYS A 41 5.11 10.66 6.82
CA LYS A 41 6.49 11.15 7.00
C LYS A 41 7.01 10.68 8.36
N LYS A 42 7.20 9.37 8.50
CA LYS A 42 7.84 8.77 9.67
C LYS A 42 8.52 7.47 9.27
N THR A 43 9.58 7.10 9.98
CA THR A 43 10.26 5.83 9.74
C THR A 43 9.62 4.69 10.52
N HIS A 44 9.85 3.47 10.05
CA HIS A 44 9.45 2.27 10.75
C HIS A 44 10.42 1.13 10.39
N PRO A 45 10.83 0.29 11.35
CA PRO A 45 11.78 -0.81 11.07
C PRO A 45 11.33 -1.75 9.97
N ILE A 46 10.04 -2.03 9.87
CA ILE A 46 9.50 -2.89 8.81
C ILE A 46 9.70 -2.23 7.45
N GLN A 47 9.46 -0.93 7.34
CA GLN A 47 9.69 -0.19 6.09
C GLN A 47 11.17 -0.23 5.69
N GLU A 48 12.07 -0.05 6.65
CA GLU A 48 13.51 -0.10 6.41
C GLU A 48 13.94 -1.47 5.89
N LYS A 49 13.40 -2.55 6.46
CA LYS A 49 13.67 -3.92 6.01
C LYS A 49 13.32 -4.09 4.53
N TYR A 50 12.15 -3.63 4.11
CA TYR A 50 11.68 -3.81 2.73
C TYR A 50 12.27 -2.79 1.76
N ASN A 51 12.76 -1.65 2.25
CA ASN A 51 13.52 -0.71 1.42
C ASN A 51 14.79 -1.33 0.87
N LYS A 52 15.42 -2.25 1.59
CA LYS A 52 16.58 -2.99 1.10
C LYS A 52 16.25 -3.79 -0.16
N ILE A 53 15.06 -4.34 -0.25
CA ILE A 53 14.59 -5.05 -1.45
C ILE A 53 14.27 -4.06 -2.55
N ARG A 54 13.59 -2.96 -2.22
CA ARG A 54 13.22 -1.91 -3.18
C ARG A 54 14.44 -1.36 -3.92
N PHE A 55 15.54 -1.12 -3.19
CA PHE A 55 16.75 -0.50 -3.74
C PHE A 55 17.85 -1.49 -4.09
N ALA A 56 17.58 -2.79 -4.04
CA ALA A 56 18.62 -3.83 -4.25
C ALA A 56 19.33 -3.72 -5.60
N LYS A 57 18.64 -3.25 -6.65
CA LYS A 57 19.25 -3.08 -7.99
C LYS A 57 20.03 -1.78 -8.12
N ASN A 58 19.83 -0.84 -7.20
CA ASN A 58 20.41 0.50 -7.21
C ASN A 58 21.23 0.73 -5.95
N ALA A 59 21.98 -0.30 -5.56
CA ALA A 59 22.86 -0.25 -4.38
C ALA A 59 23.83 0.94 -4.54
N GLY A 60 23.74 1.91 -3.64
CA GLY A 60 24.55 3.12 -3.67
C GLY A 60 23.78 4.38 -4.07
N GLU A 61 22.57 4.27 -4.59
CA GLU A 61 21.70 5.43 -4.76
C GLU A 61 21.09 5.81 -3.40
N PRO A 62 21.07 7.13 -3.07
CA PRO A 62 20.41 7.56 -1.82
C PRO A 62 18.93 7.18 -1.88
N GLY A 63 18.47 6.45 -0.89
CA GLY A 63 17.05 6.11 -0.76
C GLY A 63 16.24 7.37 -0.53
N ILE A 64 15.45 7.76 -1.51
CA ILE A 64 14.67 8.99 -1.47
C ILE A 64 13.58 8.92 -0.39
N ASP A 65 13.09 7.73 -0.06
CA ASP A 65 11.99 7.52 0.87
C ASP A 65 12.38 6.83 2.19
N ILE A 66 13.62 6.93 2.61
CA ILE A 66 14.11 6.26 3.82
C ILE A 66 13.32 6.67 5.06
N ALA A 67 12.90 7.93 5.12
CA ALA A 67 12.20 8.49 6.28
C ALA A 67 10.68 8.38 6.20
N HIS A 68 10.14 7.64 5.23
CA HIS A 68 8.71 7.55 5.02
C HIS A 68 8.20 6.13 5.16
N ILE A 69 7.04 5.94 5.78
CA ILE A 69 6.34 4.67 5.77
C ILE A 69 5.33 4.67 4.62
N HIS A 70 5.32 3.60 3.82
CA HIS A 70 4.34 3.45 2.76
C HIS A 70 3.00 2.98 3.33
N ALA A 71 1.90 3.31 2.64
CA ALA A 71 0.56 2.97 3.11
C ALA A 71 0.38 1.45 3.30
N GLU A 72 0.94 0.65 2.41
CA GLU A 72 0.87 -0.80 2.47
C GLU A 72 1.56 -1.33 3.74
N ILE A 73 2.74 -0.84 4.03
CA ILE A 73 3.49 -1.23 5.24
C ILE A 73 2.75 -0.78 6.49
N ASP A 74 2.19 0.43 6.48
CA ASP A 74 1.40 0.92 7.62
C ASP A 74 0.17 0.05 7.88
N ALA A 75 -0.52 -0.37 6.80
CA ALA A 75 -1.67 -1.27 6.91
C ALA A 75 -1.28 -2.64 7.47
N LEU A 76 -0.16 -3.20 7.01
CA LEU A 76 0.36 -4.47 7.53
C LEU A 76 0.73 -4.34 9.01
N ASN A 77 1.37 -3.25 9.38
CA ASN A 77 1.80 -3.00 10.76
C ASN A 77 0.62 -2.82 11.72
N ARG A 78 -0.48 -2.22 11.26
CA ARG A 78 -1.68 -2.01 12.08
C ARG A 78 -2.54 -3.27 12.21
N SER A 79 -2.30 -4.29 11.38
CA SER A 79 -3.05 -5.54 11.44
C SER A 79 -2.76 -6.29 12.72
N LYS A 80 -3.81 -6.79 13.37
CA LYS A 80 -3.69 -7.68 14.52
C LYS A 80 -3.23 -9.08 14.14
N PHE A 81 -3.36 -9.44 12.87
CA PHE A 81 -3.04 -10.77 12.38
C PHE A 81 -1.75 -10.73 11.57
N LYS A 82 -0.79 -11.59 11.92
CA LYS A 82 0.43 -11.76 11.11
C LYS A 82 0.16 -12.52 9.83
N ASN A 83 -0.72 -13.51 9.89
CA ASN A 83 -1.10 -14.30 8.73
C ASN A 83 -2.32 -13.67 8.06
N LEU A 84 -2.11 -13.12 6.87
CA LEU A 84 -3.16 -12.50 6.05
C LEU A 84 -3.44 -13.31 4.79
N LYS A 85 -3.24 -14.63 4.88
CA LYS A 85 -3.43 -15.53 3.74
C LYS A 85 -4.82 -15.35 3.12
N GLY A 86 -4.84 -15.13 1.81
CA GLY A 86 -6.08 -14.99 1.05
C GLY A 86 -6.74 -13.63 1.13
N HIS A 87 -6.18 -12.70 1.89
CA HIS A 87 -6.74 -11.35 2.02
C HIS A 87 -6.45 -10.50 0.79
N THR A 88 -7.19 -9.40 0.67
CA THR A 88 -7.06 -8.43 -0.41
C THR A 88 -6.65 -7.09 0.16
N ILE A 89 -5.80 -6.35 -0.57
CA ILE A 89 -5.47 -4.97 -0.22
C ILE A 89 -5.95 -4.02 -1.33
N TYR A 90 -6.55 -2.92 -0.93
CA TYR A 90 -6.97 -1.83 -1.81
C TYR A 90 -6.04 -0.64 -1.58
N ILE A 91 -5.53 -0.05 -2.64
CA ILE A 91 -4.58 1.06 -2.56
C ILE A 91 -5.07 2.18 -3.47
N TYR A 92 -5.13 3.39 -2.93
CA TYR A 92 -5.67 4.55 -3.63
C TYR A 92 -4.71 5.73 -3.60
N ARG A 93 -4.51 6.35 -4.76
CA ARG A 93 -3.73 7.57 -4.89
C ARG A 93 -4.36 8.48 -5.94
N GLU A 94 -4.51 9.76 -5.61
CA GLU A 94 -4.91 10.77 -6.59
C GLU A 94 -4.02 12.01 -6.46
N SER A 95 -3.98 12.81 -7.53
CA SER A 95 -3.29 14.09 -7.53
C SER A 95 -4.07 15.13 -6.72
N MET A 96 -3.46 16.29 -6.52
CA MET A 96 -4.13 17.41 -5.86
C MET A 96 -5.37 17.90 -6.61
N THR A 97 -5.46 17.61 -7.91
CA THR A 97 -6.60 17.96 -8.76
C THR A 97 -7.61 16.83 -8.92
N GLY A 98 -7.42 15.71 -8.21
CA GLY A 98 -8.36 14.60 -8.21
C GLY A 98 -8.13 13.54 -9.29
N ASP A 99 -7.08 13.67 -10.11
CA ASP A 99 -6.75 12.67 -11.13
C ASP A 99 -6.13 11.44 -10.48
N LEU A 100 -6.59 10.26 -10.89
CA LEU A 100 -6.03 9.01 -10.40
C LEU A 100 -4.56 8.88 -10.80
N ARG A 101 -3.74 8.39 -9.88
CA ARG A 101 -2.32 8.18 -10.09
C ARG A 101 -1.96 6.72 -9.90
N MET A 102 -0.84 6.31 -10.52
CA MET A 102 -0.30 4.97 -10.36
C MET A 102 0.13 4.75 -8.92
N CYS A 103 -0.41 3.70 -8.28
CA CYS A 103 0.02 3.30 -6.94
C CYS A 103 0.21 1.79 -6.80
N ARG A 104 0.60 1.13 -7.88
CA ARG A 104 1.04 -0.27 -7.76
C ARG A 104 2.16 -0.35 -6.72
N PRO A 105 2.09 -1.30 -5.78
CA PRO A 105 3.13 -1.40 -4.74
C PRO A 105 4.53 -1.46 -5.35
N CYS A 106 5.47 -0.76 -4.73
CA CYS A 106 6.87 -0.89 -5.11
C CYS A 106 7.35 -2.31 -4.82
N LYS A 107 8.53 -2.65 -5.32
CA LYS A 107 9.06 -4.01 -5.20
C LYS A 107 9.16 -4.47 -3.74
N GLY A 108 9.57 -3.57 -2.84
CA GLY A 108 9.64 -3.87 -1.41
C GLY A 108 8.27 -4.10 -0.79
N CYS A 109 7.31 -3.22 -1.04
CA CYS A 109 5.96 -3.38 -0.54
C CYS A 109 5.30 -4.64 -1.11
N MET A 110 5.51 -4.94 -2.39
CA MET A 110 4.98 -6.17 -2.99
C MET A 110 5.50 -7.40 -2.27
N GLN A 111 6.78 -7.43 -1.94
CA GLN A 111 7.37 -8.54 -1.20
C GLN A 111 6.77 -8.65 0.21
N ALA A 112 6.57 -7.52 0.88
CA ALA A 112 5.94 -7.51 2.20
C ALA A 112 4.52 -8.09 2.17
N LEU A 113 3.74 -7.74 1.15
CA LEU A 113 2.39 -8.25 0.96
C LEU A 113 2.41 -9.77 0.73
N ILE A 114 3.31 -10.25 -0.11
CA ILE A 114 3.48 -11.68 -0.40
C ILE A 114 3.88 -12.43 0.87
N ASP A 115 4.84 -11.89 1.62
CA ASP A 115 5.32 -12.51 2.87
C ASP A 115 4.20 -12.71 3.90
N ARG A 116 3.20 -11.83 3.88
CA ARG A 116 2.05 -11.91 4.80
C ARG A 116 0.89 -12.71 4.22
N GLY A 117 0.97 -13.16 2.96
CA GLY A 117 -0.03 -14.01 2.34
C GLY A 117 -1.13 -13.28 1.57
N ILE A 118 -1.01 -11.96 1.37
CA ILE A 118 -1.98 -11.19 0.59
C ILE A 118 -2.09 -11.82 -0.81
N LYS A 119 -3.32 -12.11 -1.22
CA LYS A 119 -3.60 -12.79 -2.48
C LYS A 119 -3.79 -11.84 -3.65
N LYS A 120 -4.45 -10.72 -3.40
CA LYS A 120 -4.89 -9.81 -4.45
C LYS A 120 -4.61 -8.37 -4.07
N VAL A 121 -4.13 -7.59 -5.04
CA VAL A 121 -3.89 -6.16 -4.91
C VAL A 121 -4.79 -5.42 -5.88
N ILE A 122 -5.51 -4.43 -5.40
CA ILE A 122 -6.38 -3.55 -6.19
C ILE A 122 -5.85 -2.15 -6.01
N TYR A 123 -5.49 -1.50 -7.11
CA TYR A 123 -4.82 -0.20 -7.03
C TYR A 123 -5.23 0.73 -8.16
N THR A 124 -5.10 2.03 -7.93
CA THR A 124 -5.40 3.03 -8.96
C THR A 124 -4.27 3.16 -9.96
N THR A 125 -4.66 3.50 -11.19
CA THR A 125 -3.75 3.85 -12.29
C THR A 125 -4.31 5.10 -12.97
N PRO A 126 -3.54 5.79 -13.82
CA PRO A 126 -4.09 6.92 -14.58
C PRO A 126 -5.32 6.57 -15.43
N ASN A 127 -5.50 5.31 -15.75
CA ASN A 127 -6.60 4.83 -16.62
C ASN A 127 -7.75 4.17 -15.84
N GLY A 128 -7.69 4.18 -14.52
CA GLY A 128 -8.73 3.57 -13.68
C GLY A 128 -8.16 2.68 -12.60
N VAL A 129 -8.79 1.52 -12.41
CA VAL A 129 -8.45 0.61 -11.32
C VAL A 129 -7.94 -0.72 -11.90
N ALA A 130 -6.81 -1.17 -11.40
CA ALA A 130 -6.21 -2.46 -11.76
C ALA A 130 -6.43 -3.47 -10.64
N VAL A 131 -6.61 -4.72 -11.01
CA VAL A 131 -6.73 -5.86 -10.11
C VAL A 131 -5.65 -6.86 -10.46
N GLU A 132 -4.81 -7.20 -9.49
CA GLU A 132 -3.67 -8.08 -9.72
C GLU A 132 -3.61 -9.17 -8.65
N ARG A 133 -3.56 -10.42 -9.10
CA ARG A 133 -3.35 -11.55 -8.20
C ARG A 133 -1.84 -11.75 -8.02
N ILE A 134 -1.38 -11.80 -6.76
CA ILE A 134 0.06 -11.89 -6.47
C ILE A 134 0.48 -13.22 -5.82
N ILE A 135 -0.49 -14.06 -5.48
CA ILE A 135 -0.22 -15.42 -5.00
C ILE A 135 -1.08 -16.43 -5.75
#